data_fd49642f6c9da65cec1674687cd2c8e1
#
_entry.id   fd49642f6c9da65cec1674687cd2c8e1
#
_cell.length_a   1.000
_cell.length_b   1.000
_cell.length_c   1.000
_cell.angle_alpha   90.00
_cell.angle_beta   90.00
_cell.angle_gamma   90.00
#
_symmetry.space_group_name_H-M   'P 1'
#
loop_
_entity.id
_entity.type
_entity.pdbx_description
1 polymer ?
#
loop_
_entity_poly.entity_id
_entity_poly.type
_entity_poly.pdbx_seq_one_letter_code
_entity_poly.pdbx_strand_id
1 'polypeptide(L)'
;MTVMVPTRPGHRVSVPSRFISVCFSVTSPGCQVPFTRASWAHGKLSRSSQTPTDMSHPTQKLSAAIALTLVTGLAQAQTLYPATLAGHAVLPAQTFIAAPKNAPADLRVSGKFTTGQRVEQIGSVEGQSAGRPTGVSLPFKGQPIQGHSGIKRMADGSFWLLTDNGAGSKANSPDFMLFLNRYTVDFKSGQFKRLQTVFLHDPDKKVPFRIVHEGTQQRYLTGSDFDTEGFQIAGGDFWIGDEFGPYLIQADVQGRVKAVFETKVDGKTIVSPDHPSVVTPGAPNGELKFQSRRSKGYEGLASSPDGSKLYALLEGALWDEAAKAPETLDGKQFLRVLEFDVKAGQWTGRHWKYVLEANHHAIGDFNMISPTEGLIIERDNGEGTPDKACPEGQKRTDCFHDLPKFKRVVKVELTDANAGGPLRKIGAIDLLNIADPAKLARKPLVDGKLSFPFFTIENVDRVDATHIVVGNDNNLPFSSSRDPNRADDNELILLEVGDFLKAR
;
A
#
# COMPACT_ATOMS: atom_id res chain seq x y z
N MET A 1 -24.47 61.56 -25.11
CA MET A 1 -25.73 61.92 -24.45
C MET A 1 -25.67 61.31 -23.05
N THR A 2 -25.37 62.18 -22.09
CA THR A 2 -25.12 61.90 -20.68
C THR A 2 -26.44 61.96 -19.94
N VAL A 3 -26.76 60.98 -19.09
CA VAL A 3 -27.77 61.19 -18.05
C VAL A 3 -27.27 60.60 -16.75
N MET A 4 -27.34 61.47 -15.76
CA MET A 4 -26.84 61.37 -14.38
C MET A 4 -27.71 60.49 -13.48
N VAL A 5 -27.02 60.00 -12.43
CA VAL A 5 -27.48 59.42 -11.17
C VAL A 5 -28.32 60.41 -10.36
N PRO A 6 -29.21 59.92 -9.43
CA PRO A 6 -29.13 60.46 -8.07
C PRO A 6 -29.04 59.39 -6.97
N THR A 7 -28.20 59.73 -5.98
CA THR A 7 -27.99 59.08 -4.69
C THR A 7 -28.92 59.60 -3.60
N ARG A 8 -29.14 58.71 -2.57
CA ARG A 8 -29.30 58.94 -1.09
C ARG A 8 -30.68 58.54 -0.48
N PRO A 9 -30.69 58.32 0.88
CA PRO A 9 -29.74 57.76 1.86
C PRO A 9 -30.35 56.73 2.84
N GLY A 10 -29.52 55.94 3.45
CA GLY A 10 -29.26 55.47 4.79
C GLY A 10 -30.39 55.11 5.78
N HIS A 11 -30.31 53.88 6.29
CA HIS A 11 -30.63 53.60 7.69
C HIS A 11 -29.65 52.57 8.25
N ARG A 12 -28.86 52.99 9.24
CA ARG A 12 -28.10 52.14 10.12
C ARG A 12 -29.03 51.54 11.17
N VAL A 13 -29.05 50.22 11.30
CA VAL A 13 -29.58 49.55 12.49
C VAL A 13 -28.39 48.87 13.17
N SER A 14 -28.00 49.40 14.32
CA SER A 14 -27.03 48.82 15.23
C SER A 14 -27.71 47.76 16.09
N VAL A 15 -27.15 46.55 16.08
CA VAL A 15 -27.52 45.48 17.03
C VAL A 15 -26.30 45.21 17.94
N PRO A 16 -26.45 45.24 19.27
CA PRO A 16 -25.33 45.08 20.19
C PRO A 16 -24.94 43.59 20.31
N SER A 17 -23.66 43.35 20.10
CA SER A 17 -22.98 42.06 20.40
C SER A 17 -22.89 41.88 21.92
N ARG A 18 -23.55 40.87 22.43
CA ARG A 18 -23.25 40.32 23.76
C ARG A 18 -22.32 39.09 23.61
N PHE A 19 -21.09 39.26 24.00
CA PHE A 19 -20.19 38.16 24.27
C PHE A 19 -20.65 37.48 25.56
N ILE A 20 -20.94 36.17 25.49
CA ILE A 20 -21.02 35.31 26.65
C ILE A 20 -19.77 34.42 26.60
N SER A 21 -18.78 34.78 27.42
CA SER A 21 -17.67 33.87 27.74
C SER A 21 -18.16 32.86 28.78
N VAL A 22 -18.20 31.59 28.39
CA VAL A 22 -18.37 30.49 29.34
C VAL A 22 -17.02 29.83 29.56
N CYS A 23 -16.40 30.15 30.69
CA CYS A 23 -15.28 29.42 31.22
C CYS A 23 -15.76 28.09 31.81
N PHE A 24 -15.34 26.97 31.27
CA PHE A 24 -15.43 25.68 31.97
C PHE A 24 -14.11 25.41 32.69
N SER A 25 -14.11 25.57 34.00
CA SER A 25 -13.14 24.96 34.90
C SER A 25 -13.50 23.51 35.14
N VAL A 26 -12.62 22.59 34.76
CA VAL A 26 -12.76 21.18 35.12
C VAL A 26 -11.81 20.93 36.31
N THR A 27 -12.38 20.84 37.50
CA THR A 27 -11.74 20.26 38.66
C THR A 27 -12.22 18.84 38.82
N SER A 28 -11.30 17.89 38.78
CA SER A 28 -11.56 16.48 39.10
C SER A 28 -11.74 16.30 40.62
N PRO A 29 -12.63 15.39 41.02
CA PRO A 29 -12.34 14.57 42.21
C PRO A 29 -12.39 13.07 41.85
N GLY A 30 -11.47 12.34 42.46
CA GLY A 30 -11.24 10.92 42.27
C GLY A 30 -12.43 10.06 42.71
N CYS A 31 -12.64 8.98 41.96
CA CYS A 31 -13.49 7.89 42.36
C CYS A 31 -12.58 6.67 42.68
N GLN A 32 -12.48 6.38 43.97
CA GLN A 32 -11.94 5.13 44.47
C GLN A 32 -13.06 4.05 44.38
N VAL A 33 -12.75 2.96 43.70
CA VAL A 33 -13.63 1.76 43.70
C VAL A 33 -13.02 0.72 44.66
N PRO A 34 -13.77 0.19 45.63
CA PRO A 34 -13.21 -0.78 46.56
C PRO A 34 -13.14 -2.18 45.96
N PHE A 35 -11.98 -2.80 46.11
CA PHE A 35 -11.76 -4.23 45.84
C PHE A 35 -12.45 -5.06 46.90
N THR A 36 -13.43 -5.87 46.51
CA THR A 36 -13.93 -6.96 47.33
C THR A 36 -13.18 -8.25 47.01
N ARG A 37 -12.43 -8.73 47.99
CA ARG A 37 -11.86 -10.09 48.01
C ARG A 37 -12.97 -11.14 48.15
N ALA A 38 -13.09 -12.04 47.19
CA ALA A 38 -13.85 -13.28 47.36
C ALA A 38 -12.94 -14.34 47.97
N SER A 39 -13.28 -14.77 49.17
CA SER A 39 -12.68 -15.90 49.90
C SER A 39 -13.18 -17.21 49.36
N TRP A 40 -12.29 -18.14 49.03
CA TRP A 40 -12.64 -19.53 48.72
C TRP A 40 -12.67 -20.36 50.01
N ALA A 41 -13.84 -20.89 50.31
CA ALA A 41 -14.04 -21.83 51.40
C ALA A 41 -13.63 -23.25 50.99
N HIS A 42 -12.80 -23.87 51.83
CA HIS A 42 -12.43 -25.27 51.73
C HIS A 42 -13.57 -26.16 52.18
N GLY A 43 -14.14 -26.96 51.28
CA GLY A 43 -15.01 -28.07 51.61
C GLY A 43 -14.22 -29.37 51.69
N LYS A 44 -14.12 -29.91 52.92
CA LYS A 44 -13.66 -31.27 53.19
C LYS A 44 -14.73 -32.26 52.76
N LEU A 45 -14.37 -33.25 51.96
CA LEU A 45 -15.19 -34.45 51.75
C LEU A 45 -14.45 -35.69 52.29
N SER A 46 -15.16 -36.41 53.13
CA SER A 46 -14.79 -37.58 53.90
C SER A 46 -14.57 -38.82 53.01
N ARG A 47 -13.58 -39.61 53.42
CA ARG A 47 -13.35 -40.99 52.95
C ARG A 47 -14.44 -41.95 53.46
N SER A 48 -14.93 -42.83 52.59
CA SER A 48 -15.49 -44.12 52.98
C SER A 48 -14.71 -45.22 52.23
N SER A 49 -14.17 -46.10 53.02
CA SER A 49 -13.47 -47.34 52.69
C SER A 49 -14.43 -48.44 52.32
N GLN A 50 -14.21 -49.16 51.27
CA GLN A 50 -14.55 -50.58 51.12
C GLN A 50 -13.58 -51.25 50.13
N THR A 51 -12.88 -52.27 50.61
CA THR A 51 -12.12 -53.30 49.92
C THR A 51 -12.82 -54.64 50.11
N PRO A 52 -12.38 -55.72 49.48
CA PRO A 52 -12.14 -56.05 48.07
C PRO A 52 -12.84 -57.37 47.66
N THR A 53 -12.93 -57.66 46.38
CA THR A 53 -13.00 -59.09 45.95
C THR A 53 -12.25 -59.27 44.66
N ASP A 54 -11.37 -60.25 44.75
CA ASP A 54 -10.44 -60.81 43.82
C ASP A 54 -11.15 -61.54 42.67
N MET A 55 -10.78 -61.30 41.38
CA MET A 55 -10.92 -62.32 40.33
C MET A 55 -9.89 -62.00 39.23
N SER A 56 -8.92 -62.86 39.15
CA SER A 56 -7.85 -62.96 38.19
C SER A 56 -8.34 -63.40 36.79
N HIS A 57 -8.01 -62.62 35.73
CA HIS A 57 -7.87 -63.13 34.39
C HIS A 57 -6.70 -62.44 33.71
N PRO A 58 -5.86 -63.13 32.93
CA PRO A 58 -4.65 -62.59 32.31
C PRO A 58 -4.99 -61.89 30.98
N THR A 59 -4.83 -60.63 30.93
CA THR A 59 -4.88 -59.88 29.68
C THR A 59 -3.47 -59.54 29.23
N GLN A 60 -3.12 -60.04 28.04
CA GLN A 60 -1.92 -59.70 27.29
C GLN A 60 -1.80 -58.17 27.11
N LYS A 61 -0.69 -57.62 27.61
CA LYS A 61 -0.33 -56.21 27.35
C LYS A 61 0.25 -56.11 25.93
N LEU A 62 -0.60 -55.62 25.02
CA LEU A 62 -0.12 -55.08 23.73
C LEU A 62 0.35 -53.67 23.95
N SER A 63 1.65 -53.44 24.09
CA SER A 63 2.26 -52.12 24.16
C SER A 63 2.33 -51.55 22.75
N ALA A 64 1.32 -50.76 22.36
CA ALA A 64 1.42 -49.89 21.18
C ALA A 64 2.26 -48.65 21.55
N ALA A 65 3.52 -48.66 21.16
CA ALA A 65 4.36 -47.44 21.19
C ALA A 65 3.91 -46.53 20.07
N ILE A 66 3.11 -45.52 20.40
CA ILE A 66 2.85 -44.39 19.49
C ILE A 66 4.11 -43.57 19.50
N ALA A 67 4.91 -43.71 18.44
CA ALA A 67 6.00 -42.78 18.14
C ALA A 67 5.37 -41.44 17.67
N LEU A 68 5.23 -40.51 18.61
CA LEU A 68 4.86 -39.12 18.32
C LEU A 68 6.09 -38.46 17.67
N THR A 69 6.19 -38.51 16.35
CA THR A 69 7.15 -37.72 15.59
C THR A 69 6.73 -36.24 15.73
N LEU A 70 7.34 -35.56 16.69
CA LEU A 70 7.36 -34.10 16.74
C LEU A 70 8.14 -33.62 15.49
N VAL A 71 7.43 -33.31 14.42
CA VAL A 71 7.96 -32.49 13.36
C VAL A 71 8.05 -31.07 13.93
N THR A 72 9.16 -30.78 14.60
CA THR A 72 9.55 -29.40 14.87
C THR A 72 9.85 -28.77 13.52
N GLY A 73 8.88 -28.09 12.95
CA GLY A 73 9.08 -27.18 11.83
C GLY A 73 10.04 -26.07 12.30
N LEU A 74 11.34 -26.30 12.14
CA LEU A 74 12.32 -25.21 12.21
C LEU A 74 11.87 -24.20 11.15
N ALA A 75 11.40 -23.04 11.56
CA ALA A 75 11.23 -21.90 10.68
C ALA A 75 12.62 -21.63 10.07
N GLN A 76 12.82 -22.12 8.85
CA GLN A 76 14.09 -21.97 8.16
C GLN A 76 14.22 -20.48 7.84
N ALA A 77 15.22 -19.82 8.43
CA ALA A 77 15.50 -18.42 8.16
C ALA A 77 15.66 -18.26 6.63
N GLN A 78 14.94 -17.30 6.06
CA GLN A 78 14.96 -17.03 4.62
C GLN A 78 16.39 -16.74 4.16
N THR A 79 16.88 -17.47 3.15
CA THR A 79 18.22 -17.26 2.57
C THR A 79 18.32 -15.86 1.98
N LEU A 80 19.28 -15.07 2.45
CA LEU A 80 19.58 -13.75 1.89
C LEU A 80 20.67 -13.89 0.82
N TYR A 81 20.41 -13.30 -0.34
CA TYR A 81 21.34 -13.23 -1.46
C TYR A 81 21.94 -11.82 -1.55
N PRO A 82 23.21 -11.69 -1.97
CA PRO A 82 23.81 -10.37 -2.18
C PRO A 82 23.16 -9.63 -3.34
N ALA A 83 23.11 -8.29 -3.23
CA ALA A 83 22.71 -7.39 -4.29
C ALA A 83 23.82 -6.39 -4.58
N THR A 84 24.13 -6.19 -5.86
CA THR A 84 25.12 -5.20 -6.32
C THR A 84 24.43 -4.15 -7.17
N LEU A 85 24.71 -2.89 -6.91
CA LEU A 85 24.18 -1.78 -7.68
C LEU A 85 24.77 -1.79 -9.10
N ALA A 86 23.94 -1.92 -10.12
CA ALA A 86 24.28 -1.86 -11.54
C ALA A 86 23.87 -0.55 -12.20
N GLY A 87 23.08 0.28 -11.49
CA GLY A 87 22.70 1.61 -11.93
C GLY A 87 21.71 2.29 -10.99
N HIS A 88 21.64 3.62 -11.05
CA HIS A 88 20.78 4.41 -10.19
C HIS A 88 20.26 5.62 -10.96
N ALA A 89 18.94 5.77 -11.05
CA ALA A 89 18.31 6.91 -11.70
C ALA A 89 17.38 7.63 -10.72
N VAL A 90 17.28 8.96 -10.87
CA VAL A 90 16.53 9.83 -9.95
C VAL A 90 15.64 10.77 -10.76
N LEU A 91 14.34 10.71 -10.52
CA LEU A 91 13.36 11.69 -10.99
C LEU A 91 13.05 12.65 -9.83
N PRO A 92 13.34 13.96 -9.98
CA PRO A 92 13.14 14.92 -8.90
C PRO A 92 11.69 14.96 -8.40
N ALA A 93 11.50 15.08 -7.08
CA ALA A 93 10.20 15.15 -6.41
C ALA A 93 9.25 16.16 -7.07
N GLN A 94 9.74 17.36 -7.33
CA GLN A 94 8.95 18.44 -7.95
C GLN A 94 8.91 18.33 -9.48
N THR A 95 8.49 17.17 -10.00
CA THR A 95 8.26 16.95 -11.43
C THR A 95 6.76 16.97 -11.71
N PHE A 96 6.32 17.87 -12.60
CA PHE A 96 4.91 18.09 -12.88
C PHE A 96 4.57 17.94 -14.36
N ILE A 97 3.32 17.59 -14.64
CA ILE A 97 2.73 17.58 -15.98
C ILE A 97 1.48 18.47 -16.02
N ALA A 98 1.13 18.93 -17.21
CA ALA A 98 -0.12 19.63 -17.39
C ALA A 98 -1.28 18.63 -17.53
N ALA A 99 -2.43 18.95 -16.94
CA ALA A 99 -3.67 18.25 -17.25
C ALA A 99 -4.01 18.35 -18.76
N PRO A 100 -4.68 17.36 -19.37
CA PRO A 100 -5.13 17.43 -20.76
C PRO A 100 -5.93 18.69 -21.04
N LYS A 101 -5.81 19.25 -22.27
CA LYS A 101 -6.49 20.52 -22.63
C LYS A 101 -8.01 20.47 -22.50
N ASN A 102 -8.60 19.28 -22.71
CA ASN A 102 -10.03 18.99 -22.59
C ASN A 102 -10.46 18.50 -21.21
N ALA A 103 -9.54 18.46 -20.24
CA ALA A 103 -9.87 18.19 -18.84
C ALA A 103 -10.52 19.43 -18.19
N PRO A 104 -11.34 19.27 -17.15
CA PRO A 104 -11.84 20.36 -16.33
C PRO A 104 -10.75 21.32 -15.89
N ALA A 105 -11.02 22.63 -15.90
CA ALA A 105 -10.04 23.64 -15.53
C ALA A 105 -9.53 23.47 -14.09
N ASP A 106 -10.35 22.90 -13.23
CA ASP A 106 -10.05 22.64 -11.82
C ASP A 106 -8.87 21.65 -11.66
N LEU A 107 -8.66 20.75 -12.62
CA LEU A 107 -7.56 19.78 -12.64
C LEU A 107 -6.20 20.38 -13.09
N ARG A 108 -6.14 21.67 -13.36
CA ARG A 108 -4.87 22.38 -13.61
C ARG A 108 -4.09 22.69 -12.34
N VAL A 109 -4.72 22.48 -11.19
CA VAL A 109 -4.15 22.63 -9.84
C VAL A 109 -4.55 21.40 -9.06
N SER A 110 -3.61 20.79 -8.34
CA SER A 110 -3.83 19.60 -7.52
C SER A 110 -3.48 19.84 -6.05
N GLY A 111 -4.13 19.12 -5.14
CA GLY A 111 -3.87 19.20 -3.71
C GLY A 111 -4.62 20.29 -2.98
N LYS A 112 -5.75 20.76 -3.53
CA LYS A 112 -6.58 21.80 -2.89
C LYS A 112 -7.36 21.33 -1.68
N PHE A 113 -7.47 20.00 -1.44
CA PHE A 113 -8.40 19.44 -0.46
C PHE A 113 -7.72 18.74 0.73
N THR A 114 -6.40 18.81 0.84
CA THR A 114 -5.60 18.07 1.84
C THR A 114 -5.78 18.53 3.29
N THR A 115 -6.47 19.63 3.52
CA THR A 115 -6.75 20.16 4.87
C THR A 115 -8.18 19.89 5.35
N GLY A 116 -8.98 19.13 4.59
CA GLY A 116 -10.41 18.97 4.84
C GLY A 116 -11.27 20.17 4.38
N GLN A 117 -10.62 21.21 3.87
CA GLN A 117 -11.26 22.40 3.27
C GLN A 117 -10.57 22.72 1.94
N ARG A 118 -11.31 23.33 1.02
CA ARG A 118 -10.76 23.78 -0.26
C ARG A 118 -9.82 24.98 -0.08
N VAL A 119 -8.56 24.84 -0.48
CA VAL A 119 -7.52 25.87 -0.47
C VAL A 119 -7.09 26.18 -1.90
N GLU A 120 -7.25 27.42 -2.36
CA GLU A 120 -6.92 27.84 -3.74
C GLU A 120 -5.50 28.41 -3.87
N GLN A 121 -4.93 28.93 -2.79
CA GLN A 121 -3.63 29.60 -2.83
C GLN A 121 -2.50 28.57 -3.03
N ILE A 122 -1.86 28.61 -4.18
CA ILE A 122 -0.71 27.77 -4.50
C ILE A 122 0.38 27.89 -3.42
N GLY A 123 0.90 26.75 -2.96
CA GLY A 123 2.04 26.69 -2.04
C GLY A 123 1.74 27.16 -0.61
N SER A 124 0.47 27.21 -0.18
CA SER A 124 0.09 27.73 1.14
C SER A 124 -0.03 26.68 2.24
N VAL A 125 -0.04 25.38 1.87
CA VAL A 125 -0.17 24.26 2.81
C VAL A 125 1.13 23.46 2.78
N GLU A 126 1.88 23.49 3.88
CA GLU A 126 3.15 22.79 3.99
C GLU A 126 2.94 21.26 4.00
N GLY A 127 3.70 20.54 3.15
CA GLY A 127 3.77 19.10 3.17
C GLY A 127 4.54 18.60 4.40
N GLN A 128 4.04 17.52 5.00
CA GLN A 128 4.66 16.95 6.21
C GLN A 128 4.75 15.44 6.12
N SER A 129 5.84 14.87 6.62
CA SER A 129 6.09 13.45 6.78
C SER A 129 6.34 13.16 8.27
N ALA A 130 5.47 12.41 8.93
CA ALA A 130 5.58 12.08 10.36
C ALA A 130 5.88 13.31 11.25
N GLY A 131 5.24 14.46 10.97
CA GLY A 131 5.44 15.73 11.68
C GLY A 131 6.71 16.50 11.30
N ARG A 132 7.44 16.06 10.29
CA ARG A 132 8.59 16.76 9.71
C ARG A 132 8.15 17.52 8.44
N PRO A 133 8.50 18.81 8.28
CA PRO A 133 8.23 19.52 7.04
C PRO A 133 9.07 18.92 5.88
N THR A 134 8.46 18.73 4.72
CA THR A 134 9.13 18.16 3.54
C THR A 134 9.75 19.20 2.62
N GLY A 135 9.57 20.49 2.92
CA GLY A 135 10.06 21.60 2.10
C GLY A 135 9.28 21.80 0.80
N VAL A 136 8.14 21.13 0.64
CA VAL A 136 7.25 21.25 -0.51
C VAL A 136 5.84 21.58 -0.02
N SER A 137 5.14 22.51 -0.69
CA SER A 137 3.83 22.99 -0.24
C SER A 137 2.76 22.84 -1.33
N LEU A 138 1.57 22.49 -0.89
CA LEU A 138 0.33 22.36 -1.67
C LEU A 138 -0.46 23.69 -1.68
N PRO A 139 -1.42 23.90 -2.59
CA PRO A 139 -1.66 23.17 -3.83
C PRO A 139 -0.54 23.34 -4.86
N PHE A 140 -0.45 22.40 -5.81
CA PHE A 140 0.51 22.44 -6.91
C PHE A 140 -0.10 23.02 -8.19
N LYS A 141 0.71 23.71 -8.98
CA LYS A 141 0.36 24.07 -10.35
C LYS A 141 0.67 22.87 -11.27
N GLY A 142 -0.35 22.21 -11.78
CA GLY A 142 -0.26 21.00 -12.59
C GLY A 142 -0.53 19.72 -11.79
N GLN A 143 -0.20 18.58 -12.39
CA GLN A 143 -0.32 17.25 -11.79
C GLN A 143 1.08 16.74 -11.44
N PRO A 144 1.37 16.38 -10.20
CA PRO A 144 2.68 15.88 -9.83
C PRO A 144 2.89 14.48 -10.43
N ILE A 145 4.11 14.20 -10.90
CA ILE A 145 4.54 12.83 -11.16
C ILE A 145 5.06 12.29 -9.85
N GLN A 146 4.20 11.60 -9.15
CA GLN A 146 4.42 11.12 -7.80
C GLN A 146 3.73 9.77 -7.61
N GLY A 147 3.95 9.10 -6.45
CA GLY A 147 3.25 7.87 -6.14
C GLY A 147 3.49 6.79 -7.22
N HIS A 148 4.75 6.49 -7.52
CA HIS A 148 5.04 5.41 -8.47
C HIS A 148 4.78 4.06 -7.80
N SER A 149 3.53 3.56 -7.95
CA SER A 149 3.03 2.33 -7.35
C SER A 149 2.81 1.26 -8.42
N GLY A 150 3.90 0.62 -8.79
CA GLY A 150 3.95 -0.42 -9.81
C GLY A 150 4.76 -0.05 -11.04
N ILE A 151 5.51 -1.04 -11.54
CA ILE A 151 6.40 -0.90 -12.69
C ILE A 151 6.24 -2.08 -13.65
N LYS A 152 6.30 -1.81 -14.96
CA LYS A 152 6.39 -2.85 -15.98
C LYS A 152 7.46 -2.53 -17.02
N ARG A 153 8.48 -3.40 -17.11
CA ARG A 153 9.47 -3.34 -18.16
C ARG A 153 8.91 -3.86 -19.49
N MET A 154 9.18 -3.11 -20.56
CA MET A 154 8.77 -3.46 -21.91
C MET A 154 9.92 -4.12 -22.69
N ALA A 155 9.58 -4.87 -23.75
CA ALA A 155 10.55 -5.55 -24.60
C ALA A 155 11.58 -4.59 -25.26
N ASP A 156 11.20 -3.33 -25.51
CA ASP A 156 12.09 -2.30 -26.05
C ASP A 156 13.01 -1.64 -25.01
N GLY A 157 12.95 -2.12 -23.75
CA GLY A 157 13.75 -1.61 -22.63
C GLY A 157 13.15 -0.38 -21.94
N SER A 158 12.00 0.12 -22.39
CA SER A 158 11.27 1.17 -21.67
C SER A 158 10.50 0.60 -20.47
N PHE A 159 10.07 1.50 -19.58
CA PHE A 159 9.29 1.16 -18.38
C PHE A 159 7.98 1.94 -18.38
N TRP A 160 6.89 1.29 -18.06
CA TRP A 160 5.68 1.94 -17.62
C TRP A 160 5.69 2.00 -16.09
N LEU A 161 5.25 3.15 -15.54
CA LEU A 161 5.05 3.38 -14.12
C LEU A 161 3.67 3.98 -13.92
N LEU A 162 2.93 3.46 -12.95
CA LEU A 162 1.61 3.93 -12.54
C LEU A 162 1.77 5.00 -11.46
N THR A 163 0.82 5.93 -11.34
CA THR A 163 0.71 6.84 -10.20
C THR A 163 -0.46 6.41 -9.30
N ASP A 164 -0.30 6.58 -8.00
CA ASP A 164 -1.32 6.33 -6.98
C ASP A 164 -2.43 7.40 -6.94
N ASN A 165 -3.19 7.48 -5.84
CA ASN A 165 -4.27 8.44 -5.65
C ASN A 165 -3.81 9.89 -5.42
N GLY A 166 -2.58 10.14 -5.10
CA GLY A 166 -1.96 11.47 -4.97
C GLY A 166 -1.95 12.08 -3.58
N ALA A 167 -2.95 11.86 -2.73
CA ALA A 167 -3.01 12.47 -1.40
C ALA A 167 -3.54 11.54 -0.30
N GLY A 168 -3.38 10.23 -0.45
CA GLY A 168 -3.59 9.19 0.55
C GLY A 168 -5.03 8.90 0.94
N SER A 169 -6.01 9.67 0.47
CA SER A 169 -7.43 9.39 0.74
C SER A 169 -8.36 9.97 -0.32
N LYS A 170 -9.56 9.40 -0.47
CA LYS A 170 -10.62 9.92 -1.34
C LYS A 170 -10.94 11.39 -1.08
N ALA A 171 -11.00 11.79 0.17
CA ALA A 171 -11.36 13.15 0.55
C ALA A 171 -10.33 14.19 0.10
N ASN A 172 -9.07 13.79 0.05
CA ASN A 172 -7.93 14.67 -0.24
C ASN A 172 -7.59 14.74 -1.74
N SER A 173 -8.05 13.77 -2.54
CA SER A 173 -7.53 13.51 -3.89
C SER A 173 -8.49 13.78 -5.06
N PRO A 174 -9.55 14.64 -4.94
CA PRO A 174 -10.49 14.86 -6.04
C PRO A 174 -9.90 15.66 -7.21
N ASP A 175 -8.72 16.21 -7.07
CA ASP A 175 -8.01 17.00 -8.06
C ASP A 175 -6.63 16.42 -8.46
N PHE A 176 -6.27 15.26 -7.95
CA PHE A 176 -5.15 14.46 -8.47
C PHE A 176 -5.67 13.52 -9.56
N MET A 177 -5.14 13.65 -10.77
CA MET A 177 -5.52 12.79 -11.89
C MET A 177 -4.76 11.46 -11.82
N LEU A 178 -5.43 10.36 -12.19
CA LEU A 178 -4.81 9.04 -12.31
C LEU A 178 -4.21 8.87 -13.71
N PHE A 179 -2.96 8.44 -13.79
CA PHE A 179 -2.27 8.26 -15.07
C PHE A 179 -1.07 7.29 -14.98
N LEU A 180 -0.66 6.80 -16.13
CA LEU A 180 0.56 6.04 -16.30
C LEU A 180 1.55 6.84 -17.15
N ASN A 181 2.84 6.72 -16.83
CA ASN A 181 3.91 7.28 -17.62
C ASN A 181 4.81 6.18 -18.19
N ARG A 182 5.23 6.36 -19.43
CA ARG A 182 6.25 5.53 -20.06
C ARG A 182 7.57 6.28 -20.15
N TYR A 183 8.66 5.61 -19.74
CA TYR A 183 9.99 6.18 -19.71
C TYR A 183 11.03 5.30 -20.40
N THR A 184 12.05 5.91 -20.98
CA THR A 184 13.37 5.29 -21.03
C THR A 184 14.18 5.81 -19.86
N VAL A 185 14.93 4.90 -19.21
CA VAL A 185 15.78 5.21 -18.06
C VAL A 185 17.21 4.88 -18.42
N ASP A 186 18.07 5.90 -18.38
CA ASP A 186 19.51 5.72 -18.51
C ASP A 186 20.13 5.60 -17.11
N PHE A 187 20.34 4.39 -16.67
CA PHE A 187 20.92 4.08 -15.36
C PHE A 187 22.37 4.54 -15.21
N LYS A 188 23.10 4.80 -16.32
CA LYS A 188 24.47 5.32 -16.27
C LYS A 188 24.48 6.82 -15.99
N SER A 189 23.69 7.59 -16.72
CA SER A 189 23.54 9.04 -16.48
C SER A 189 22.56 9.35 -15.34
N GLY A 190 21.71 8.39 -14.93
CA GLY A 190 20.69 8.55 -13.90
C GLY A 190 19.46 9.31 -14.36
N GLN A 191 19.21 9.38 -15.66
CA GLN A 191 18.19 10.24 -16.26
C GLN A 191 16.96 9.47 -16.68
N PHE A 192 15.79 10.06 -16.41
CA PHE A 192 14.51 9.65 -16.97
C PHE A 192 14.19 10.48 -18.21
N LYS A 193 13.78 9.83 -19.28
CA LYS A 193 13.16 10.49 -20.42
C LYS A 193 11.73 9.98 -20.58
N ARG A 194 10.75 10.82 -20.27
CA ARG A 194 9.35 10.51 -20.46
C ARG A 194 9.01 10.44 -21.94
N LEU A 195 8.42 9.32 -22.36
CA LEU A 195 8.01 9.05 -23.74
C LEU A 195 6.52 9.34 -23.93
N GLN A 196 5.70 9.00 -22.95
CA GLN A 196 4.24 9.07 -23.02
C GLN A 196 3.64 9.24 -21.64
N THR A 197 2.47 9.90 -21.57
CA THR A 197 1.55 9.89 -20.41
C THR A 197 0.17 9.48 -20.89
N VAL A 198 -0.48 8.61 -20.15
CA VAL A 198 -1.84 8.11 -20.42
C VAL A 198 -2.69 8.38 -19.19
N PHE A 199 -3.65 9.30 -19.32
CA PHE A 199 -4.60 9.62 -18.26
C PHE A 199 -5.78 8.64 -18.28
N LEU A 200 -6.17 8.12 -17.12
CA LEU A 200 -7.34 7.25 -17.00
C LEU A 200 -8.64 8.07 -17.14
N HIS A 201 -9.60 7.53 -17.89
CA HIS A 201 -10.87 8.20 -18.14
C HIS A 201 -11.98 7.19 -18.48
N ASP A 202 -13.23 7.56 -18.21
CA ASP A 202 -14.40 6.67 -18.35
C ASP A 202 -15.52 7.28 -19.19
N PRO A 203 -15.30 7.64 -20.47
CA PRO A 203 -16.34 8.27 -21.31
C PRO A 203 -17.53 7.35 -21.59
N ASP A 204 -17.34 6.03 -21.49
CA ASP A 204 -18.37 5.01 -21.76
C ASP A 204 -19.14 4.58 -20.49
N LYS A 205 -18.90 5.24 -19.34
CA LYS A 205 -19.58 4.97 -18.05
C LYS A 205 -19.50 3.51 -17.61
N LYS A 206 -18.28 2.96 -17.66
CA LYS A 206 -17.98 1.59 -17.23
C LYS A 206 -17.73 1.49 -15.73
N VAL A 207 -17.33 2.60 -15.08
CA VAL A 207 -17.21 2.67 -13.62
C VAL A 207 -18.62 2.56 -13.02
N PRO A 208 -18.88 1.55 -12.13
CA PRO A 208 -20.24 1.22 -11.69
C PRO A 208 -20.78 2.14 -10.57
N PHE A 209 -20.08 3.22 -10.27
CA PHE A 209 -20.45 4.18 -9.24
C PHE A 209 -20.22 5.63 -9.71
N ARG A 210 -20.67 6.59 -8.91
CA ARG A 210 -20.51 8.02 -9.22
C ARG A 210 -19.05 8.43 -9.03
N ILE A 211 -18.46 9.02 -10.07
CA ILE A 211 -17.10 9.58 -10.07
C ILE A 211 -17.10 11.10 -9.86
N VAL A 212 -15.94 11.68 -9.51
CA VAL A 212 -15.81 13.12 -9.25
C VAL A 212 -16.23 13.94 -10.46
N HIS A 213 -15.77 13.60 -11.65
CA HIS A 213 -16.05 14.32 -12.89
C HIS A 213 -17.21 13.72 -13.71
N GLU A 214 -18.25 13.23 -13.02
CA GLU A 214 -19.43 12.57 -13.58
C GLU A 214 -20.10 13.37 -14.71
N GLY A 215 -20.19 14.69 -14.57
CA GLY A 215 -20.88 15.59 -15.52
C GLY A 215 -20.05 15.99 -16.75
N THR A 216 -18.80 15.48 -16.92
CA THR A 216 -17.94 15.84 -18.04
C THR A 216 -17.97 14.79 -19.15
N GLN A 217 -17.69 15.18 -20.40
CA GLN A 217 -17.68 14.26 -21.53
C GLN A 217 -16.56 13.21 -21.42
N GLN A 218 -15.37 13.63 -20.99
CA GLN A 218 -14.20 12.74 -20.90
C GLN A 218 -14.19 11.90 -19.62
N ARG A 219 -14.84 12.38 -18.55
CA ARG A 219 -14.93 11.66 -17.27
C ARG A 219 -13.55 11.19 -16.80
N TYR A 220 -12.56 12.13 -16.75
CA TYR A 220 -11.23 11.81 -16.23
C TYR A 220 -11.34 11.33 -14.78
N LEU A 221 -10.58 10.28 -14.46
CA LEU A 221 -10.54 9.70 -13.14
C LEU A 221 -9.50 10.40 -12.26
N THR A 222 -9.80 10.46 -10.97
CA THR A 222 -8.99 11.08 -9.94
C THR A 222 -8.76 10.12 -8.79
N GLY A 223 -7.83 10.48 -7.90
CA GLY A 223 -7.55 9.72 -6.68
C GLY A 223 -8.69 9.65 -5.67
N SER A 224 -9.80 10.37 -5.92
CA SER A 224 -11.06 10.16 -5.17
C SER A 224 -11.95 9.08 -5.78
N ASP A 225 -11.68 8.66 -7.00
CA ASP A 225 -12.44 7.61 -7.68
C ASP A 225 -11.83 6.24 -7.40
N PHE A 226 -10.50 6.15 -7.49
CA PHE A 226 -9.71 4.95 -7.22
C PHE A 226 -8.38 5.31 -6.55
N ASP A 227 -7.82 4.34 -5.86
CA ASP A 227 -6.44 4.30 -5.37
C ASP A 227 -5.68 3.27 -6.19
N THR A 228 -5.04 3.75 -7.25
CA THR A 228 -4.40 2.87 -8.24
C THR A 228 -3.01 2.48 -7.79
N GLU A 229 -2.79 1.17 -7.59
CA GLU A 229 -1.53 0.63 -7.10
C GLU A 229 -0.87 -0.29 -8.15
N GLY A 230 -0.71 -1.58 -7.92
CA GLY A 230 -0.08 -2.46 -8.90
C GLY A 230 -0.79 -2.51 -10.25
N PHE A 231 -0.03 -2.68 -11.35
CA PHE A 231 -0.62 -2.83 -12.68
C PHE A 231 0.13 -3.82 -13.57
N GLN A 232 -0.56 -4.31 -14.61
CA GLN A 232 0.01 -5.16 -15.65
C GLN A 232 -0.49 -4.76 -17.04
N ILE A 233 0.20 -5.27 -18.06
CA ILE A 233 -0.23 -5.18 -19.46
C ILE A 233 -0.49 -6.60 -19.94
N ALA A 234 -1.77 -6.93 -20.19
CA ALA A 234 -2.18 -8.24 -20.64
C ALA A 234 -3.27 -8.11 -21.71
N GLY A 235 -3.17 -8.90 -22.78
CA GLY A 235 -4.11 -8.83 -23.90
C GLY A 235 -4.13 -7.48 -24.64
N GLY A 236 -3.11 -6.65 -24.48
CA GLY A 236 -3.02 -5.31 -25.08
C GLY A 236 -3.71 -4.20 -24.26
N ASP A 237 -4.21 -4.52 -23.07
CA ASP A 237 -4.86 -3.59 -22.15
C ASP A 237 -4.02 -3.38 -20.88
N PHE A 238 -4.21 -2.25 -20.21
CA PHE A 238 -3.79 -2.05 -18.84
C PHE A 238 -4.78 -2.73 -17.90
N TRP A 239 -4.25 -3.44 -16.92
CA TRP A 239 -4.99 -4.01 -15.81
C TRP A 239 -4.42 -3.41 -14.52
N ILE A 240 -5.26 -2.81 -13.70
CA ILE A 240 -4.85 -1.97 -12.58
C ILE A 240 -5.58 -2.42 -11.32
N GLY A 241 -4.84 -2.63 -10.24
CA GLY A 241 -5.37 -2.87 -8.92
C GLY A 241 -5.79 -1.57 -8.24
N ASP A 242 -6.84 -1.62 -7.45
CA ASP A 242 -7.37 -0.50 -6.67
C ASP A 242 -7.47 -0.87 -5.19
N GLU A 243 -7.07 0.03 -4.31
CA GLU A 243 -7.13 -0.19 -2.87
C GLU A 243 -8.48 0.19 -2.24
N PHE A 244 -9.24 1.10 -2.85
CA PHE A 244 -10.45 1.61 -2.22
C PHE A 244 -11.64 0.65 -2.29
N GLY A 245 -11.77 -0.14 -3.36
CA GLY A 245 -12.86 -1.09 -3.48
C GLY A 245 -12.73 -2.34 -2.58
N PRO A 246 -11.76 -3.21 -2.75
CA PRO A 246 -10.80 -3.25 -3.85
C PRO A 246 -11.42 -3.68 -5.19
N TYR A 247 -10.95 -3.06 -6.27
CA TYR A 247 -11.36 -3.36 -7.65
C TYR A 247 -10.18 -3.79 -8.52
N LEU A 248 -10.48 -4.55 -9.57
CA LEU A 248 -9.58 -4.74 -10.70
C LEU A 248 -10.14 -3.96 -11.90
N ILE A 249 -9.34 -3.04 -12.45
CA ILE A 249 -9.74 -2.13 -13.53
C ILE A 249 -9.08 -2.58 -14.82
N GLN A 250 -9.84 -2.70 -15.90
CA GLN A 250 -9.34 -2.89 -17.25
C GLN A 250 -9.47 -1.59 -18.04
N ALA A 251 -8.37 -1.10 -18.60
CA ALA A 251 -8.35 0.08 -19.47
C ALA A 251 -7.56 -0.21 -20.76
N ASP A 252 -7.92 0.41 -21.86
CA ASP A 252 -7.14 0.32 -23.09
C ASP A 252 -5.81 1.13 -22.98
N VAL A 253 -4.95 1.00 -24.00
CA VAL A 253 -3.64 1.69 -24.02
C VAL A 253 -3.76 3.22 -24.16
N GLN A 254 -4.96 3.75 -24.36
CA GLN A 254 -5.29 5.18 -24.33
C GLN A 254 -5.81 5.62 -22.95
N GLY A 255 -5.99 4.67 -22.00
CA GLY A 255 -6.48 4.95 -20.64
C GLY A 255 -8.01 4.95 -20.52
N ARG A 256 -8.74 4.56 -21.56
CA ARG A 256 -10.19 4.42 -21.51
C ARG A 256 -10.58 3.18 -20.73
N VAL A 257 -11.36 3.32 -19.68
CA VAL A 257 -11.88 2.18 -18.89
C VAL A 257 -12.80 1.32 -19.75
N LYS A 258 -12.53 0.02 -19.77
CA LYS A 258 -13.30 -1.02 -20.47
C LYS A 258 -14.21 -1.80 -19.51
N ALA A 259 -13.71 -2.07 -18.29
CA ALA A 259 -14.45 -2.78 -17.26
C ALA A 259 -13.86 -2.50 -15.86
N VAL A 260 -14.69 -2.69 -14.84
CA VAL A 260 -14.31 -2.66 -13.42
C VAL A 260 -14.90 -3.90 -12.77
N PHE A 261 -14.06 -4.69 -12.11
CA PHE A 261 -14.42 -5.97 -11.49
C PHE A 261 -14.34 -5.86 -9.99
N GLU A 262 -15.43 -6.19 -9.30
CA GLU A 262 -15.42 -6.36 -7.83
C GLU A 262 -14.55 -7.55 -7.43
N THR A 263 -13.83 -7.41 -6.33
CA THR A 263 -13.05 -8.51 -5.75
C THR A 263 -13.97 -9.55 -5.12
N LYS A 264 -13.69 -10.82 -5.43
CA LYS A 264 -14.44 -11.94 -4.85
C LYS A 264 -13.49 -12.95 -4.21
N VAL A 265 -13.79 -13.28 -2.95
CA VAL A 265 -13.09 -14.33 -2.20
C VAL A 265 -14.15 -15.30 -1.65
N ASP A 266 -13.98 -16.58 -1.94
CA ASP A 266 -14.90 -17.64 -1.53
C ASP A 266 -16.37 -17.34 -1.93
N GLY A 267 -16.55 -16.74 -3.12
CA GLY A 267 -17.87 -16.37 -3.68
C GLY A 267 -18.50 -15.10 -3.08
N LYS A 268 -17.84 -14.44 -2.13
CA LYS A 268 -18.31 -13.19 -1.51
C LYS A 268 -17.57 -12.00 -2.07
N THR A 269 -18.29 -10.89 -2.32
CA THR A 269 -17.66 -9.61 -2.64
C THR A 269 -16.94 -9.07 -1.40
N ILE A 270 -15.69 -8.68 -1.59
CA ILE A 270 -14.87 -8.04 -0.56
C ILE A 270 -15.03 -6.54 -0.72
N VAL A 271 -15.29 -5.86 0.38
CA VAL A 271 -15.44 -4.40 0.43
C VAL A 271 -14.55 -3.79 1.51
N SER A 272 -14.08 -2.58 1.25
CA SER A 272 -13.40 -1.71 2.21
C SER A 272 -14.36 -0.63 2.73
N PRO A 273 -13.99 0.16 3.75
CA PRO A 273 -14.77 1.32 4.18
C PRO A 273 -14.99 2.38 3.08
N ASP A 274 -14.12 2.43 2.07
CA ASP A 274 -14.22 3.38 0.95
C ASP A 274 -15.00 2.84 -0.25
N HIS A 275 -15.44 1.57 -0.20
CA HIS A 275 -16.26 0.97 -1.25
C HIS A 275 -17.61 1.69 -1.38
N PRO A 276 -18.07 2.02 -2.59
CA PRO A 276 -19.30 2.79 -2.80
C PRO A 276 -20.58 2.16 -2.24
N SER A 277 -20.60 0.83 -2.03
CA SER A 277 -21.74 0.14 -1.40
C SER A 277 -21.72 0.20 0.14
N VAL A 278 -20.62 0.63 0.74
CA VAL A 278 -20.51 0.79 2.21
C VAL A 278 -21.04 2.17 2.58
N VAL A 279 -22.16 2.20 3.29
CA VAL A 279 -22.86 3.43 3.66
C VAL A 279 -22.81 3.58 5.17
N THR A 280 -22.55 4.80 5.63
CA THR A 280 -22.62 5.13 7.06
C THR A 280 -24.03 4.86 7.58
N PRO A 281 -24.19 4.05 8.64
CA PRO A 281 -25.51 3.78 9.20
C PRO A 281 -26.21 5.05 9.69
N GLY A 282 -27.53 5.12 9.52
CA GLY A 282 -28.34 6.24 10.02
C GLY A 282 -28.45 6.29 11.55
N ALA A 283 -28.23 5.17 12.24
CA ALA A 283 -28.21 5.11 13.70
C ALA A 283 -26.82 5.49 14.24
N PRO A 284 -26.71 6.24 15.35
CA PRO A 284 -25.42 6.66 15.91
C PRO A 284 -24.45 5.54 16.24
N ASN A 285 -24.97 4.37 16.61
CA ASN A 285 -24.20 3.18 17.00
C ASN A 285 -24.20 2.09 15.91
N GLY A 286 -24.55 2.41 14.68
CA GLY A 286 -24.53 1.46 13.57
C GLY A 286 -23.10 1.07 13.23
N GLU A 287 -22.84 -0.24 13.04
CA GLU A 287 -21.53 -0.75 12.63
C GLU A 287 -21.39 -0.73 11.12
N LEU A 288 -20.19 -0.32 10.64
CA LEU A 288 -19.78 -0.52 9.26
C LEU A 288 -19.28 -1.96 9.10
N LYS A 289 -19.74 -2.64 8.03
CA LYS A 289 -19.28 -3.99 7.70
C LYS A 289 -18.37 -3.94 6.49
N PHE A 290 -17.13 -4.39 6.67
CA PHE A 290 -16.12 -4.49 5.63
C PHE A 290 -15.17 -5.65 5.93
N GLN A 291 -14.51 -6.19 4.93
CA GLN A 291 -13.54 -7.29 5.06
C GLN A 291 -12.11 -6.80 4.79
N SER A 292 -11.92 -5.83 3.88
CA SER A 292 -10.65 -5.15 3.69
C SER A 292 -10.62 -3.87 4.52
N ARG A 293 -9.52 -3.58 5.20
CA ARG A 293 -9.33 -2.30 5.87
C ARG A 293 -9.14 -1.18 4.83
N ARG A 294 -9.33 0.07 5.26
CA ARG A 294 -9.09 1.26 4.42
C ARG A 294 -7.66 1.24 3.89
N SER A 295 -7.48 1.54 2.61
CA SER A 295 -6.19 1.56 1.91
C SER A 295 -5.38 0.28 2.19
N LYS A 296 -6.04 -0.88 1.98
CA LYS A 296 -5.47 -2.23 2.13
C LYS A 296 -6.10 -3.19 1.10
N GLY A 297 -6.47 -2.63 -0.04
CA GLY A 297 -6.90 -3.39 -1.21
C GLY A 297 -5.72 -3.98 -1.99
N TYR A 298 -5.69 -3.79 -3.30
CA TYR A 298 -4.62 -4.33 -4.14
C TYR A 298 -3.42 -3.38 -4.17
N GLU A 299 -2.29 -3.86 -3.70
CA GLU A 299 -0.98 -3.23 -3.77
C GLU A 299 -0.14 -3.80 -4.91
N GLY A 300 -0.11 -5.13 -5.03
CA GLY A 300 0.66 -5.81 -6.06
C GLY A 300 -0.24 -6.46 -7.12
N LEU A 301 0.14 -6.35 -8.39
CA LEU A 301 -0.54 -7.02 -9.49
C LEU A 301 0.46 -7.63 -10.46
N ALA A 302 0.51 -8.96 -10.52
CA ALA A 302 1.35 -9.70 -11.45
C ALA A 302 0.53 -10.31 -12.60
N SER A 303 1.18 -10.60 -13.73
CA SER A 303 0.59 -11.40 -14.81
C SER A 303 1.41 -12.65 -15.10
N SER A 304 0.73 -13.74 -15.51
CA SER A 304 1.45 -14.86 -16.13
C SER A 304 2.22 -14.37 -17.36
N PRO A 305 3.35 -15.03 -17.73
CA PRO A 305 4.16 -14.62 -18.87
C PRO A 305 3.41 -14.57 -20.21
N ASP A 306 2.37 -15.37 -20.37
CA ASP A 306 1.49 -15.40 -21.55
C ASP A 306 0.34 -14.38 -21.47
N GLY A 307 0.19 -13.66 -20.35
CA GLY A 307 -0.86 -12.69 -20.11
C GLY A 307 -2.26 -13.28 -19.96
N SER A 308 -2.38 -14.61 -19.80
CA SER A 308 -3.71 -15.27 -19.68
C SER A 308 -4.31 -15.15 -18.28
N LYS A 309 -3.46 -14.95 -17.26
CA LYS A 309 -3.84 -14.83 -15.86
C LYS A 309 -3.26 -13.58 -15.22
N LEU A 310 -4.01 -13.03 -14.27
CA LEU A 310 -3.51 -12.03 -13.34
C LEU A 310 -3.50 -12.61 -11.93
N TYR A 311 -2.55 -12.15 -11.13
CA TYR A 311 -2.38 -12.50 -9.73
C TYR A 311 -2.40 -11.22 -8.91
N ALA A 312 -3.54 -10.94 -8.29
CA ALA A 312 -3.76 -9.71 -7.53
C ALA A 312 -3.49 -9.95 -6.04
N LEU A 313 -2.53 -9.22 -5.47
CA LEU A 313 -2.08 -9.35 -4.09
C LEU A 313 -2.66 -8.21 -3.25
N LEU A 314 -3.47 -8.57 -2.24
CA LEU A 314 -3.99 -7.61 -1.26
C LEU A 314 -2.88 -7.13 -0.31
N GLU A 315 -2.87 -5.86 0.05
CA GLU A 315 -1.92 -5.29 1.03
C GLU A 315 -2.30 -5.62 2.48
N GLY A 316 -3.59 -5.81 2.74
CA GLY A 316 -4.10 -6.14 4.06
C GLY A 316 -4.62 -7.56 4.20
N ALA A 317 -4.37 -8.18 5.36
CA ALA A 317 -5.06 -9.39 5.75
C ALA A 317 -6.56 -9.10 5.87
N LEU A 318 -7.41 -9.96 5.30
CA LEU A 318 -8.85 -9.80 5.40
C LEU A 318 -9.32 -9.99 6.84
N TRP A 319 -10.42 -9.32 7.16
CA TRP A 319 -11.07 -9.46 8.46
C TRP A 319 -11.89 -10.74 8.51
N ASP A 320 -11.60 -11.61 9.48
CA ASP A 320 -12.38 -12.81 9.78
C ASP A 320 -13.47 -12.45 10.80
N GLU A 321 -14.71 -12.46 10.35
CA GLU A 321 -15.87 -12.13 11.20
C GLU A 321 -16.08 -13.12 12.35
N ALA A 322 -15.71 -14.38 12.18
CA ALA A 322 -15.86 -15.40 13.23
C ALA A 322 -14.77 -15.23 14.31
N ALA A 323 -13.54 -15.00 13.91
CA ALA A 323 -12.42 -14.77 14.81
C ALA A 323 -12.39 -13.35 15.39
N LYS A 324 -13.13 -12.40 14.80
CA LYS A 324 -13.07 -10.95 15.11
C LYS A 324 -11.63 -10.39 15.03
N ALA A 325 -10.87 -10.84 14.06
CA ALA A 325 -9.46 -10.53 13.88
C ALA A 325 -9.07 -10.61 12.40
N PRO A 326 -7.93 -10.03 11.99
CA PRO A 326 -7.35 -10.30 10.68
C PRO A 326 -7.02 -11.78 10.48
N GLU A 327 -7.13 -12.28 9.25
CA GLU A 327 -6.73 -13.64 8.89
C GLU A 327 -5.27 -13.93 9.26
N THR A 328 -5.01 -15.05 9.92
CA THR A 328 -3.67 -15.50 10.31
C THR A 328 -3.42 -16.96 9.98
N LEU A 329 -2.16 -17.30 9.77
CA LEU A 329 -1.65 -18.67 9.72
C LEU A 329 -0.53 -18.78 10.77
N ASP A 330 -0.69 -19.67 11.75
CA ASP A 330 0.25 -19.86 12.86
C ASP A 330 0.61 -18.53 13.59
N GLY A 331 -0.39 -17.65 13.76
CA GLY A 331 -0.26 -16.36 14.44
C GLY A 331 0.33 -15.23 13.59
N LYS A 332 0.77 -15.52 12.37
CA LYS A 332 1.22 -14.51 11.40
C LYS A 332 0.08 -14.14 10.44
N GLN A 333 -0.10 -12.85 10.19
CA GLN A 333 -1.02 -12.39 9.16
C GLN A 333 -0.55 -12.86 7.78
N PHE A 334 -1.52 -13.19 6.93
CA PHE A 334 -1.25 -13.48 5.52
C PHE A 334 -2.11 -12.61 4.63
N LEU A 335 -1.58 -12.35 3.44
CA LEU A 335 -2.20 -11.56 2.39
C LEU A 335 -2.66 -12.50 1.28
N ARG A 336 -3.85 -12.27 0.73
CA ARG A 336 -4.39 -13.10 -0.35
C ARG A 336 -3.81 -12.68 -1.70
N VAL A 337 -3.28 -13.67 -2.45
CA VAL A 337 -2.99 -13.55 -3.90
C VAL A 337 -4.12 -14.22 -4.63
N LEU A 338 -4.92 -13.47 -5.37
CA LEU A 338 -6.11 -13.94 -6.06
C LEU A 338 -5.86 -14.11 -7.56
N GLU A 339 -6.28 -15.23 -8.14
CA GLU A 339 -6.14 -15.48 -9.58
C GLU A 339 -7.37 -15.00 -10.35
N PHE A 340 -7.12 -14.23 -11.42
CA PHE A 340 -8.12 -13.74 -12.35
C PHE A 340 -7.85 -14.27 -13.77
N ASP A 341 -8.86 -14.77 -14.45
CA ASP A 341 -8.78 -15.20 -15.86
C ASP A 341 -9.08 -14.02 -16.79
N VAL A 342 -8.05 -13.56 -17.51
CA VAL A 342 -8.12 -12.39 -18.39
C VAL A 342 -9.14 -12.58 -19.52
N LYS A 343 -9.17 -13.78 -20.14
CA LYS A 343 -10.08 -14.08 -21.25
C LYS A 343 -11.52 -14.24 -20.78
N ALA A 344 -11.72 -14.92 -19.65
CA ALA A 344 -13.06 -15.13 -19.11
C ALA A 344 -13.60 -13.88 -18.39
N GLY A 345 -12.73 -12.91 -18.01
CA GLY A 345 -13.11 -11.71 -17.30
C GLY A 345 -13.66 -12.03 -15.91
N GLN A 346 -13.07 -12.98 -15.18
CA GLN A 346 -13.59 -13.39 -13.87
C GLN A 346 -12.53 -13.98 -12.95
N TRP A 347 -12.75 -13.87 -11.65
CA TRP A 347 -11.98 -14.55 -10.62
C TRP A 347 -12.17 -16.06 -10.75
N THR A 348 -11.06 -16.81 -10.71
CA THR A 348 -11.09 -18.27 -10.84
C THR A 348 -11.48 -18.98 -9.55
N GLY A 349 -11.41 -18.28 -8.42
CA GLY A 349 -11.52 -18.84 -7.07
C GLY A 349 -10.21 -19.43 -6.53
N ARG A 350 -9.18 -19.56 -7.38
CA ARG A 350 -7.84 -19.96 -6.91
C ARG A 350 -7.16 -18.80 -6.20
N HIS A 351 -6.45 -19.11 -5.14
CA HIS A 351 -5.68 -18.13 -4.38
C HIS A 351 -4.49 -18.78 -3.67
N TRP A 352 -3.57 -17.95 -3.21
CA TRP A 352 -2.45 -18.31 -2.35
C TRP A 352 -2.37 -17.36 -1.18
N LYS A 353 -1.54 -17.69 -0.18
CA LYS A 353 -1.34 -16.89 1.02
C LYS A 353 0.11 -16.43 1.08
N TYR A 354 0.34 -15.13 1.02
CA TYR A 354 1.63 -14.55 1.34
C TYR A 354 1.70 -14.27 2.84
N VAL A 355 2.45 -15.09 3.58
CA VAL A 355 2.59 -14.96 5.04
C VAL A 355 3.64 -13.90 5.34
N LEU A 356 3.27 -12.84 6.07
CA LEU A 356 4.18 -11.76 6.45
C LEU A 356 5.25 -12.25 7.43
N GLU A 357 6.47 -11.69 7.36
CA GLU A 357 7.52 -11.98 8.34
C GLU A 357 7.15 -11.42 9.73
N ALA A 358 6.49 -10.25 9.77
CA ALA A 358 5.92 -9.68 10.98
C ALA A 358 4.56 -9.02 10.67
N ASN A 359 3.64 -9.05 11.64
CA ASN A 359 2.26 -8.57 11.45
C ASN A 359 2.12 -7.05 11.21
N HIS A 360 3.18 -6.28 11.42
CA HIS A 360 3.24 -4.84 11.14
C HIS A 360 3.93 -4.51 9.82
N HIS A 361 4.41 -5.53 9.07
CA HIS A 361 4.96 -5.31 7.75
C HIS A 361 3.84 -5.04 6.73
N ALA A 362 4.22 -4.37 5.66
CA ALA A 362 3.43 -4.17 4.46
C ALA A 362 4.17 -4.73 3.25
N ILE A 363 3.46 -4.89 2.15
CA ILE A 363 4.07 -5.22 0.86
C ILE A 363 4.14 -3.97 -0.02
N GLY A 364 4.90 -4.04 -1.08
CA GLY A 364 4.87 -3.07 -2.18
C GLY A 364 4.37 -3.75 -3.45
N ASP A 365 5.21 -3.91 -4.47
CA ASP A 365 4.82 -4.47 -5.77
C ASP A 365 4.93 -6.01 -5.83
N PHE A 366 4.29 -6.58 -6.85
CA PHE A 366 4.36 -8.00 -7.19
C PHE A 366 4.46 -8.20 -8.70
N ASN A 367 5.50 -8.89 -9.17
CA ASN A 367 5.66 -9.26 -10.58
C ASN A 367 6.09 -10.72 -10.75
N MET A 368 5.49 -11.44 -11.72
CA MET A 368 5.95 -12.78 -12.10
C MET A 368 7.21 -12.70 -12.95
N ILE A 369 8.17 -13.58 -12.68
CA ILE A 369 9.44 -13.71 -13.42
C ILE A 369 9.51 -15.00 -14.23
N SER A 370 8.63 -15.96 -13.94
CA SER A 370 8.43 -17.22 -14.66
C SER A 370 6.96 -17.66 -14.51
N PRO A 371 6.51 -18.76 -15.11
CA PRO A 371 5.15 -19.25 -14.92
C PRO A 371 4.75 -19.54 -13.46
N THR A 372 5.71 -19.82 -12.61
CA THR A 372 5.48 -20.23 -11.21
C THR A 372 6.25 -19.42 -10.18
N GLU A 373 7.14 -18.51 -10.58
CA GLU A 373 7.94 -17.73 -9.65
C GLU A 373 7.69 -16.24 -9.81
N GLY A 374 7.66 -15.51 -8.70
CA GLY A 374 7.46 -14.07 -8.67
C GLY A 374 8.34 -13.36 -7.66
N LEU A 375 8.38 -12.03 -7.75
CA LEU A 375 9.07 -11.13 -6.83
C LEU A 375 8.02 -10.30 -6.08
N ILE A 376 8.11 -10.24 -4.76
CA ILE A 376 7.26 -9.43 -3.89
C ILE A 376 8.18 -8.55 -3.03
N ILE A 377 7.86 -7.27 -2.90
CA ILE A 377 8.49 -6.39 -1.92
C ILE A 377 7.76 -6.57 -0.59
N GLU A 378 8.51 -6.87 0.50
CA GLU A 378 7.99 -6.82 1.86
C GLU A 378 8.85 -5.86 2.68
N ARG A 379 8.21 -4.96 3.43
CA ARG A 379 8.85 -3.87 4.16
C ARG A 379 8.25 -3.63 5.53
N ASP A 380 9.07 -3.15 6.47
CA ASP A 380 8.60 -2.47 7.68
C ASP A 380 8.24 -1.00 7.38
N ASN A 381 7.78 -0.27 8.40
CA ASN A 381 7.41 1.13 8.29
C ASN A 381 8.54 2.09 8.74
N GLY A 382 9.75 1.58 8.96
CA GLY A 382 10.91 2.42 9.27
C GLY A 382 11.37 3.22 8.05
N GLU A 383 12.07 4.33 8.28
CA GLU A 383 12.62 5.22 7.25
C GLU A 383 13.95 5.84 7.69
N GLY A 384 14.73 6.33 6.74
CA GLY A 384 15.99 7.00 7.03
C GLY A 384 17.19 6.06 7.21
N THR A 385 18.30 6.65 7.57
CA THR A 385 19.59 5.95 7.71
C THR A 385 20.20 6.20 9.09
N PRO A 386 21.06 5.29 9.61
CA PRO A 386 21.63 5.39 10.95
C PRO A 386 22.38 6.70 11.26
N ASP A 387 23.04 7.28 10.26
CA ASP A 387 23.74 8.56 10.37
C ASP A 387 22.80 9.76 10.58
N LYS A 388 21.50 9.59 10.30
CA LYS A 388 20.43 10.59 10.50
C LYS A 388 19.44 10.21 11.58
N ALA A 389 19.78 9.23 12.44
CA ALA A 389 18.92 8.81 13.54
C ALA A 389 18.79 9.90 14.61
N CYS A 390 17.60 10.04 15.20
CA CYS A 390 17.42 10.88 16.36
C CYS A 390 18.15 10.29 17.57
N PRO A 391 18.78 11.13 18.41
CA PRO A 391 19.24 10.67 19.71
C PRO A 391 18.09 10.14 20.57
N GLU A 392 18.34 9.07 21.30
CA GLU A 392 17.32 8.42 22.13
C GLU A 392 16.62 9.40 23.07
N GLY A 393 15.29 9.34 23.16
CA GLY A 393 14.47 10.18 24.03
C GLY A 393 14.30 11.65 23.57
N GLN A 394 14.90 12.06 22.46
CA GLN A 394 14.73 13.42 21.93
C GLN A 394 13.56 13.48 20.95
N LYS A 395 12.66 14.48 21.15
CA LYS A 395 11.58 14.80 20.20
C LYS A 395 12.06 15.87 19.22
N ARG A 396 12.61 15.45 18.08
CA ARG A 396 13.13 16.34 17.02
C ARG A 396 12.42 16.05 15.71
N THR A 397 12.41 17.04 14.81
CA THR A 397 11.84 16.95 13.47
C THR A 397 12.87 17.01 12.34
N ASP A 398 14.17 16.98 12.70
CA ASP A 398 15.30 17.05 11.76
C ASP A 398 16.13 15.74 11.74
N CYS A 399 15.54 14.64 12.20
CA CYS A 399 16.13 13.31 12.23
C CYS A 399 15.04 12.22 12.21
N PHE A 400 15.43 10.95 12.11
CA PHE A 400 14.52 9.80 12.05
C PHE A 400 14.40 9.10 13.40
N HIS A 401 13.17 8.82 13.85
CA HIS A 401 12.90 8.13 15.11
C HIS A 401 12.86 6.61 14.93
N ASP A 402 12.28 6.14 13.80
CA ASP A 402 12.13 4.73 13.49
C ASP A 402 12.94 4.37 12.25
N LEU A 403 14.12 3.81 12.46
CA LEU A 403 14.97 3.35 11.37
C LEU A 403 14.45 2.03 10.78
N PRO A 404 14.61 1.81 9.47
CA PRO A 404 14.20 0.57 8.82
C PRO A 404 15.08 -0.59 9.28
N LYS A 405 14.46 -1.76 9.47
CA LYS A 405 15.11 -3.02 9.83
C LYS A 405 14.83 -4.12 8.81
N PHE A 406 13.81 -3.91 7.97
CA PHE A 406 13.36 -4.90 7.02
C PHE A 406 12.83 -4.24 5.75
N LYS A 407 13.63 -4.26 4.69
CA LYS A 407 13.26 -3.84 3.32
C LYS A 407 13.77 -4.89 2.36
N ARG A 408 12.89 -5.76 1.82
CA ARG A 408 13.33 -6.92 1.05
C ARG A 408 12.55 -7.09 -0.24
N VAL A 409 13.24 -7.60 -1.27
CA VAL A 409 12.59 -8.26 -2.40
C VAL A 409 12.64 -9.75 -2.12
N VAL A 410 11.48 -10.38 -2.04
CA VAL A 410 11.30 -11.80 -1.73
C VAL A 410 10.93 -12.55 -3.01
N LYS A 411 11.70 -13.60 -3.34
CA LYS A 411 11.34 -14.54 -4.42
C LYS A 411 10.39 -15.59 -3.88
N VAL A 412 9.24 -15.74 -4.54
CA VAL A 412 8.16 -16.64 -4.15
C VAL A 412 7.83 -17.63 -5.27
N GLU A 413 7.24 -18.77 -4.89
CA GLU A 413 6.70 -19.75 -5.82
C GLU A 413 5.20 -19.94 -5.62
N LEU A 414 4.47 -19.84 -6.74
CA LEU A 414 3.04 -20.09 -6.88
C LEU A 414 2.86 -21.30 -7.82
N THR A 415 2.25 -22.38 -7.34
CA THR A 415 1.99 -23.59 -8.13
C THR A 415 0.61 -24.14 -7.82
N ASP A 416 0.16 -25.12 -8.59
CA ASP A 416 -1.07 -25.86 -8.29
C ASP A 416 -0.95 -26.63 -6.97
N ALA A 417 0.27 -27.10 -6.64
CA ALA A 417 0.50 -27.88 -5.44
C ALA A 417 0.36 -27.08 -4.13
N ASN A 418 0.61 -25.77 -4.16
CA ASN A 418 0.45 -24.90 -2.97
C ASN A 418 -0.76 -23.96 -3.07
N ALA A 419 -1.66 -24.15 -4.05
CA ALA A 419 -2.90 -23.39 -4.15
C ALA A 419 -3.78 -23.58 -2.91
N GLY A 420 -4.36 -22.49 -2.39
CA GLY A 420 -5.09 -22.44 -1.13
C GLY A 420 -4.20 -22.37 0.13
N GLY A 421 -2.92 -22.68 -0.01
CA GLY A 421 -1.90 -22.67 1.04
C GLY A 421 -0.93 -21.49 0.96
N PRO A 422 0.14 -21.52 1.78
CA PRO A 422 1.16 -20.48 1.76
C PRO A 422 2.03 -20.56 0.50
N LEU A 423 2.42 -19.39 -0.01
CA LEU A 423 3.50 -19.29 -0.99
C LEU A 423 4.81 -19.81 -0.40
N ARG A 424 5.58 -20.53 -1.20
CA ARG A 424 6.94 -20.92 -0.80
C ARG A 424 7.87 -19.72 -1.04
N LYS A 425 8.46 -19.19 0.02
CA LYS A 425 9.52 -18.18 -0.05
C LYS A 425 10.85 -18.86 -0.36
N ILE A 426 11.43 -18.56 -1.51
CA ILE A 426 12.67 -19.20 -1.98
C ILE A 426 13.91 -18.53 -1.38
N GLY A 427 13.90 -17.19 -1.35
CA GLY A 427 14.99 -16.37 -0.84
C GLY A 427 14.67 -14.90 -0.93
N ALA A 428 15.57 -14.04 -0.46
CA ALA A 428 15.41 -12.61 -0.52
C ALA A 428 16.73 -11.87 -0.77
N ILE A 429 16.61 -10.60 -1.19
CA ILE A 429 17.69 -9.61 -1.14
C ILE A 429 17.32 -8.52 -0.14
N ASP A 430 18.33 -7.95 0.53
CA ASP A 430 18.19 -6.88 1.51
C ASP A 430 18.49 -5.53 0.85
N LEU A 431 17.47 -4.68 0.73
CA LEU A 431 17.57 -3.35 0.12
C LEU A 431 18.28 -2.32 1.03
N LEU A 432 18.52 -2.65 2.29
CA LEU A 432 19.30 -1.80 3.20
C LEU A 432 20.82 -2.04 3.08
N ASN A 433 21.25 -3.08 2.33
CA ASN A 433 22.64 -3.52 2.28
C ASN A 433 23.10 -3.83 0.84
N ILE A 434 23.02 -2.84 -0.05
CA ILE A 434 23.37 -2.97 -1.47
C ILE A 434 24.84 -2.60 -1.67
N ALA A 435 25.65 -3.49 -2.26
CA ALA A 435 27.04 -3.22 -2.61
C ALA A 435 27.12 -2.23 -3.79
N ASP A 436 28.06 -1.27 -3.74
CA ASP A 436 28.32 -0.34 -4.84
C ASP A 436 29.81 -0.24 -5.20
N PRO A 437 30.43 -1.32 -5.69
CA PRO A 437 31.85 -1.31 -6.05
C PRO A 437 32.17 -0.40 -7.25
N ALA A 438 31.20 -0.18 -8.12
CA ALA A 438 31.35 0.65 -9.31
C ALA A 438 31.05 2.15 -9.07
N LYS A 439 30.69 2.54 -7.83
CA LYS A 439 30.36 3.93 -7.41
C LYS A 439 29.26 4.56 -8.27
N LEU A 440 28.18 3.82 -8.48
CA LEU A 440 27.03 4.22 -9.27
C LEU A 440 25.94 4.92 -8.46
N ALA A 441 26.03 4.85 -7.13
CA ALA A 441 25.06 5.48 -6.24
C ALA A 441 25.01 6.99 -6.44
N ARG A 442 23.79 7.54 -6.56
CA ARG A 442 23.54 8.99 -6.69
C ARG A 442 23.10 9.62 -5.38
N LYS A 443 23.12 8.84 -4.33
CA LYS A 443 22.82 9.25 -2.95
C LYS A 443 23.97 8.79 -2.06
N PRO A 444 24.15 9.41 -0.89
CA PRO A 444 25.20 9.01 0.05
C PRO A 444 25.13 7.54 0.43
N LEU A 445 26.28 6.92 0.58
CA LEU A 445 26.41 5.56 1.11
C LEU A 445 26.49 5.62 2.65
N VAL A 446 25.97 4.58 3.30
CA VAL A 446 26.10 4.34 4.73
C VAL A 446 27.04 3.14 4.90
N ASP A 447 28.14 3.30 5.61
CA ASP A 447 29.18 2.26 5.81
C ASP A 447 29.61 1.60 4.49
N GLY A 448 29.71 2.40 3.42
CA GLY A 448 30.13 1.91 2.10
C GLY A 448 29.07 1.14 1.31
N LYS A 449 27.83 1.11 1.78
CA LYS A 449 26.69 0.45 1.14
C LYS A 449 25.61 1.46 0.76
N LEU A 450 24.90 1.21 -0.33
CA LEU A 450 23.66 1.91 -0.63
C LEU A 450 22.53 1.31 0.21
N SER A 451 21.90 2.13 1.03
CA SER A 451 20.62 1.83 1.67
C SER A 451 19.47 2.39 0.82
N PHE A 452 18.37 1.62 0.69
CA PHE A 452 17.13 2.06 0.05
C PHE A 452 16.04 2.16 1.15
N PRO A 453 16.05 3.26 1.96
CA PRO A 453 15.43 3.32 3.27
C PRO A 453 14.03 3.90 3.26
N PHE A 454 13.33 3.83 2.14
CA PHE A 454 12.03 4.48 1.98
C PHE A 454 10.93 3.82 2.80
N PHE A 455 10.01 4.64 3.28
CA PHE A 455 8.79 4.17 3.92
C PHE A 455 8.02 3.26 2.95
N THR A 456 7.86 3.71 1.70
CA THR A 456 7.19 3.00 0.61
C THR A 456 8.18 2.64 -0.50
N ILE A 457 8.29 1.34 -0.79
CA ILE A 457 9.07 0.77 -1.90
C ILE A 457 8.09 -0.09 -2.68
N GLU A 458 7.69 0.37 -3.88
CA GLU A 458 6.50 -0.14 -4.57
C GLU A 458 6.73 -0.43 -6.05
N ASN A 459 7.97 -0.66 -6.43
CA ASN A 459 8.29 -1.02 -7.80
C ASN A 459 9.32 -2.15 -7.82
N VAL A 460 8.99 -3.28 -8.43
CA VAL A 460 9.95 -4.36 -8.71
C VAL A 460 9.61 -5.08 -10.01
N ASP A 461 10.54 -5.15 -10.96
CA ASP A 461 10.37 -6.01 -12.13
C ASP A 461 11.71 -6.63 -12.55
N ARG A 462 11.66 -7.77 -13.24
CA ARG A 462 12.84 -8.40 -13.83
C ARG A 462 13.25 -7.67 -15.11
N VAL A 463 14.51 -7.24 -15.17
CA VAL A 463 15.06 -6.59 -16.35
C VAL A 463 15.62 -7.61 -17.35
N ASP A 464 16.39 -8.58 -16.85
CA ASP A 464 16.97 -9.65 -17.65
C ASP A 464 17.26 -10.90 -16.78
N ALA A 465 18.14 -11.78 -17.22
CA ALA A 465 18.48 -13.02 -16.52
C ALA A 465 19.24 -12.81 -15.20
N THR A 466 19.84 -11.62 -14.99
CA THR A 466 20.71 -11.30 -13.86
C THR A 466 20.31 -10.01 -13.13
N HIS A 467 19.41 -9.22 -13.68
CA HIS A 467 19.06 -7.92 -13.11
C HIS A 467 17.56 -7.78 -12.82
N ILE A 468 17.30 -7.05 -11.74
CA ILE A 468 15.96 -6.50 -11.41
C ILE A 468 16.05 -4.98 -11.28
N VAL A 469 14.92 -4.29 -11.47
CA VAL A 469 14.73 -2.89 -11.12
C VAL A 469 13.89 -2.82 -9.86
N VAL A 470 14.24 -1.90 -8.95
CA VAL A 470 13.46 -1.58 -7.75
C VAL A 470 13.30 -0.07 -7.65
N GLY A 471 12.15 0.40 -7.22
CA GLY A 471 11.86 1.83 -7.04
C GLY A 471 11.01 2.11 -5.83
N ASN A 472 11.07 3.36 -5.36
CA ASN A 472 10.19 3.85 -4.31
C ASN A 472 8.99 4.59 -4.91
N ASP A 473 7.90 4.60 -4.15
CA ASP A 473 6.93 5.67 -4.18
C ASP A 473 7.48 6.84 -3.34
N ASN A 474 7.38 8.06 -3.86
CA ASN A 474 7.83 9.24 -3.14
C ASN A 474 6.71 9.95 -2.37
N ASN A 475 5.46 9.49 -2.43
CA ASN A 475 4.29 10.03 -1.71
C ASN A 475 4.30 11.58 -1.61
N LEU A 476 4.61 12.27 -2.71
CA LEU A 476 4.78 13.73 -2.70
C LEU A 476 3.47 14.44 -2.34
N PRO A 477 3.45 15.35 -1.36
CA PRO A 477 4.58 15.90 -0.59
C PRO A 477 4.72 15.30 0.82
N PHE A 478 4.25 14.08 1.06
CA PHE A 478 4.06 13.53 2.41
C PHE A 478 5.14 12.50 2.82
N SER A 479 6.20 12.32 2.02
CA SER A 479 7.33 11.45 2.36
C SER A 479 8.66 12.22 2.36
N SER A 480 9.52 11.88 3.34
CA SER A 480 10.87 12.43 3.51
C SER A 480 11.81 11.38 4.10
N SER A 481 11.79 10.17 3.52
CA SER A 481 12.48 8.99 4.05
C SER A 481 13.99 9.00 3.84
N ARG A 482 14.51 9.75 2.88
CA ARG A 482 15.96 9.84 2.64
C ARG A 482 16.62 10.99 3.39
N ASP A 483 15.93 12.12 3.48
CA ASP A 483 16.35 13.29 4.22
C ASP A 483 15.18 13.80 5.09
N PRO A 484 15.36 14.04 6.40
CA PRO A 484 14.23 14.24 7.30
C PRO A 484 13.35 15.47 6.99
N ASN A 485 13.90 16.48 6.29
CA ASN A 485 13.17 17.71 5.97
C ASN A 485 13.17 18.01 4.46
N ARG A 486 13.26 16.99 3.64
CA ARG A 486 13.21 17.11 2.20
C ARG A 486 12.32 16.02 1.60
N ALA A 487 11.36 16.42 0.77
CA ALA A 487 10.53 15.48 0.02
C ALA A 487 11.38 14.48 -0.77
N ASP A 488 10.98 13.22 -0.74
CA ASP A 488 11.67 12.16 -1.47
C ASP A 488 11.56 12.33 -2.98
N ASP A 489 12.66 12.06 -3.68
CA ASP A 489 12.66 11.90 -5.13
C ASP A 489 12.10 10.50 -5.49
N ASN A 490 11.63 10.30 -6.72
CA ASN A 490 11.41 8.95 -7.24
C ASN A 490 12.75 8.38 -7.69
N GLU A 491 13.21 7.31 -7.06
CA GLU A 491 14.47 6.63 -7.37
C GLU A 491 14.19 5.26 -7.99
N LEU A 492 14.89 4.93 -9.07
CA LEU A 492 14.97 3.57 -9.60
C LEU A 492 16.41 3.08 -9.48
N ILE A 493 16.60 1.92 -8.85
CA ILE A 493 17.88 1.22 -8.77
C ILE A 493 17.85 -0.04 -9.61
N LEU A 494 18.88 -0.23 -10.42
CA LEU A 494 19.12 -1.49 -11.14
C LEU A 494 20.08 -2.33 -10.31
N LEU A 495 19.68 -3.55 -9.99
CA LEU A 495 20.42 -4.46 -9.11
C LEU A 495 20.85 -5.71 -9.86
N GLU A 496 22.14 -6.05 -9.81
CA GLU A 496 22.65 -7.34 -10.22
C GLU A 496 22.43 -8.35 -9.09
N VAL A 497 21.61 -9.39 -9.37
CA VAL A 497 21.13 -10.38 -8.42
C VAL A 497 21.02 -11.78 -9.06
N GLY A 498 21.96 -12.13 -9.93
CA GLY A 498 21.88 -13.35 -10.75
C GLY A 498 21.68 -14.64 -9.97
N ASP A 499 22.33 -14.80 -8.82
CA ASP A 499 22.19 -16.01 -7.98
C ASP A 499 20.82 -16.08 -7.29
N PHE A 500 20.28 -14.94 -6.87
CA PHE A 500 18.92 -14.84 -6.34
C PHE A 500 17.87 -15.26 -7.39
N LEU A 501 18.02 -14.79 -8.63
CA LEU A 501 17.10 -15.13 -9.71
C LEU A 501 17.16 -16.62 -10.09
N LYS A 502 18.30 -17.28 -9.93
CA LYS A 502 18.51 -18.72 -10.19
C LYS A 502 18.11 -19.62 -9.01
N ALA A 503 17.93 -19.09 -7.80
CA ALA A 503 17.58 -19.87 -6.61
C ALA A 503 16.31 -20.70 -6.81
N ARG A 504 16.23 -21.89 -6.18
CA ARG A 504 15.12 -22.85 -6.31
C ARG A 504 14.55 -23.24 -4.94
#